data_11952dd3350303c9cf6a6477ac3d8bb0
#
_entry.id   11952dd3350303c9cf6a6477ac3d8bb0
#
_cell.length_a   1.000
_cell.length_b   1.000
_cell.length_c   1.000
_cell.angle_alpha   90.00
_cell.angle_beta   90.00
_cell.angle_gamma   90.00
#
_symmetry.space_group_name_H-M   'P 1'
#
loop_
_entity.id
_entity.type
_entity.pdbx_description
1 polymer ?
#
loop_
_entity_poly.entity_id
_entity_poly.type
_entity_poly.pdbx_seq_one_letter_code
_entity_poly.pdbx_strand_id
1 'polypeptide(L)'
;MLSRISTCLGALILFIAIALAAPIHLAAQAHYGVVELGELGGTAGSANGINDRGWITGTDNLTGDLTTTATLWLNGSAIPLGTLENGPNSAVAWPVKNNNGVIVGISELPDLDPLGENFSCWPFVGTGDPTGRICKGFRWQNGQMTELPPFPGGYSSYATGVNNRGQVVGWAENGVHDSTCDPTFQILRFRAAIWQPDGTMQELPPLPGDSTSAATAINDLGQVVGISGDCGIAVGGVSAKHAVLWENGVATDLGNIGGDAWNTPTAINNHGTIVGFANTAPGTARVYEAFIWTKAGGMKSLGKIPGDLRSTANGINEKGDKIVGLSRGGPHLFRAILWQDTKLTDMNSLTVPGSPFLLLAGDIDQQGHIVGEALDLDTGEGPGFIATPVPPGTIVSSAVHATPQGTLSENVRRQIDRRMGFASELIP
;
A
#
# COMPACT_ATOMS: atom_id res chain seq x y z
N MET A 1 76.10 21.30 -57.06
CA MET A 1 75.35 22.17 -56.19
C MET A 1 74.42 21.31 -55.42
N LEU A 2 74.65 21.15 -54.10
CA LEU A 2 74.11 20.14 -53.24
C LEU A 2 72.75 20.55 -52.67
N SER A 3 71.71 19.72 -52.86
CA SER A 3 70.40 19.82 -52.19
C SER A 3 70.43 18.94 -50.97
N ARG A 4 70.09 19.50 -49.81
CA ARG A 4 69.93 18.80 -48.53
C ARG A 4 68.51 18.30 -48.43
N ILE A 5 68.34 17.00 -48.25
CA ILE A 5 67.07 16.35 -47.88
C ILE A 5 67.04 16.28 -46.35
N SER A 6 66.02 16.94 -45.81
CA SER A 6 65.72 16.91 -44.39
C SER A 6 64.63 15.87 -44.13
N THR A 7 64.98 14.79 -43.41
CA THR A 7 64.08 13.75 -42.99
C THR A 7 63.41 14.16 -41.66
N CYS A 8 62.07 14.38 -41.65
CA CYS A 8 61.26 14.49 -40.42
C CYS A 8 60.81 13.13 -39.97
N LEU A 9 61.36 12.69 -38.86
CA LEU A 9 60.81 11.54 -38.09
C LEU A 9 59.55 12.02 -37.32
N GLY A 10 58.39 11.57 -37.73
CA GLY A 10 57.15 11.74 -36.98
C GLY A 10 57.01 10.61 -35.92
N ALA A 11 57.09 10.97 -34.66
CA ALA A 11 56.80 10.06 -33.57
C ALA A 11 55.27 9.90 -33.42
N LEU A 12 54.75 8.73 -33.69
CA LEU A 12 53.36 8.35 -33.50
C LEU A 12 53.17 7.97 -32.01
N ILE A 13 52.58 8.85 -31.19
CA ILE A 13 52.21 8.56 -29.81
C ILE A 13 50.88 7.84 -29.83
N LEU A 14 50.90 6.53 -29.52
CA LEU A 14 49.73 5.68 -29.36
C LEU A 14 49.17 5.93 -27.96
N PHE A 15 48.06 6.67 -27.82
CA PHE A 15 47.29 6.77 -26.58
C PHE A 15 46.47 5.48 -26.40
N ILE A 16 46.91 4.59 -25.54
CA ILE A 16 46.08 3.46 -25.05
C ILE A 16 45.16 4.06 -23.99
N ALA A 17 43.90 4.28 -24.32
CA ALA A 17 42.86 4.57 -23.37
C ALA A 17 42.53 3.28 -22.60
N ILE A 18 43.09 3.13 -21.41
CA ILE A 18 42.64 2.10 -20.46
C ILE A 18 41.30 2.58 -19.94
N ALA A 19 40.21 2.05 -20.49
CA ALA A 19 38.88 2.15 -19.89
C ALA A 19 38.93 1.37 -18.60
N LEU A 20 39.04 2.04 -17.46
CA LEU A 20 38.75 1.48 -16.14
C LEU A 20 37.27 1.12 -16.13
N ALA A 21 36.93 -0.13 -16.46
CA ALA A 21 35.62 -0.67 -16.17
C ALA A 21 35.49 -0.70 -14.64
N ALA A 22 34.79 0.25 -14.07
CA ALA A 22 34.35 0.17 -12.69
C ALA A 22 33.60 -1.17 -12.53
N PRO A 23 33.90 -1.98 -11.52
CA PRO A 23 33.14 -3.20 -11.31
C PRO A 23 31.68 -2.79 -11.10
N ILE A 24 30.81 -3.25 -11.98
CA ILE A 24 29.36 -3.19 -11.75
C ILE A 24 29.15 -4.13 -10.56
N HIS A 25 29.09 -3.56 -9.37
CA HIS A 25 28.58 -4.29 -8.22
C HIS A 25 27.10 -4.54 -8.49
N LEU A 26 26.79 -5.67 -9.12
CA LEU A 26 25.46 -6.23 -9.03
C LEU A 26 25.21 -6.43 -7.53
N ALA A 27 24.37 -5.60 -6.94
CA ALA A 27 23.97 -5.80 -5.55
C ALA A 27 23.41 -7.22 -5.47
N ALA A 28 24.02 -8.05 -4.61
CA ALA A 28 23.53 -9.41 -4.40
C ALA A 28 22.05 -9.31 -3.97
N GLN A 29 21.22 -10.13 -4.57
CA GLN A 29 19.79 -10.17 -4.24
C GLN A 29 19.64 -10.49 -2.76
N ALA A 30 18.87 -9.68 -2.03
CA ALA A 30 18.63 -9.90 -0.60
C ALA A 30 17.85 -11.20 -0.41
N HIS A 31 18.22 -11.96 0.62
CA HIS A 31 17.48 -13.14 1.08
C HIS A 31 16.87 -12.83 2.44
N TYR A 32 15.83 -13.57 2.83
CA TYR A 32 15.01 -13.24 4.00
C TYR A 32 14.78 -14.45 4.90
N GLY A 33 14.98 -14.24 6.20
CA GLY A 33 14.40 -15.07 7.25
C GLY A 33 13.00 -14.55 7.57
N VAL A 34 12.01 -15.43 7.59
CA VAL A 34 10.62 -15.06 7.81
C VAL A 34 10.15 -15.59 9.16
N VAL A 35 9.46 -14.74 9.90
CA VAL A 35 8.85 -15.08 11.19
C VAL A 35 7.37 -14.64 11.12
N GLU A 36 6.48 -15.54 11.50
CA GLU A 36 5.08 -15.23 11.71
C GLU A 36 4.90 -14.37 12.95
N LEU A 37 3.99 -13.41 12.87
CA LEU A 37 3.64 -12.53 13.98
C LEU A 37 2.63 -13.22 14.90
N GLY A 38 2.65 -12.87 16.18
CA GLY A 38 1.66 -13.36 17.13
C GLY A 38 0.24 -12.92 16.75
N GLU A 39 -0.74 -13.72 17.12
CA GLU A 39 -2.15 -13.55 16.79
C GLU A 39 -2.99 -13.21 18.02
N LEU A 40 -4.19 -12.67 17.79
CA LEU A 40 -5.19 -12.36 18.82
C LEU A 40 -6.25 -13.47 18.95
N GLY A 41 -5.94 -14.65 18.39
CA GLY A 41 -6.74 -15.88 18.50
C GLY A 41 -7.72 -16.12 17.37
N GLY A 42 -7.70 -15.29 16.33
CA GLY A 42 -8.36 -15.57 15.05
C GLY A 42 -7.45 -16.36 14.10
N THR A 43 -7.95 -16.65 12.90
CA THR A 43 -7.24 -17.45 11.88
C THR A 43 -6.59 -16.61 10.78
N ALA A 44 -6.70 -15.29 10.84
CA ALA A 44 -6.13 -14.41 9.84
C ALA A 44 -5.75 -13.04 10.41
N GLY A 45 -4.55 -12.59 10.07
CA GLY A 45 -4.00 -11.28 10.39
C GLY A 45 -3.18 -10.73 9.22
N SER A 46 -3.10 -9.42 9.06
CA SER A 46 -2.34 -8.76 8.01
C SER A 46 -1.49 -7.63 8.57
N ALA A 47 -0.17 -7.72 8.39
CA ALA A 47 0.77 -6.67 8.75
C ALA A 47 0.90 -5.70 7.56
N ASN A 48 0.35 -4.51 7.70
CA ASN A 48 0.17 -3.56 6.60
C ASN A 48 1.19 -2.42 6.58
N GLY A 49 1.83 -2.13 7.70
CA GLY A 49 2.82 -1.08 7.82
C GLY A 49 3.95 -1.45 8.77
N ILE A 50 5.14 -0.93 8.49
CA ILE A 50 6.30 -1.01 9.39
C ILE A 50 7.02 0.32 9.40
N ASN A 51 7.37 0.81 10.61
CA ASN A 51 8.20 2.00 10.75
C ASN A 51 9.66 1.65 11.05
N ASP A 52 10.56 2.63 11.01
CA ASP A 52 12.00 2.44 11.23
C ASP A 52 12.39 2.06 12.67
N ARG A 53 11.42 2.03 13.59
CA ARG A 53 11.59 1.55 14.97
C ARG A 53 11.19 0.08 15.12
N GLY A 54 10.77 -0.58 14.03
CA GLY A 54 10.29 -1.95 14.04
C GLY A 54 8.88 -2.11 14.63
N TRP A 55 8.10 -1.02 14.71
CA TRP A 55 6.67 -1.12 15.02
C TRP A 55 5.94 -1.59 13.77
N ILE A 56 5.22 -2.66 13.90
CA ILE A 56 4.42 -3.24 12.81
C ILE A 56 2.95 -2.96 13.13
N THR A 57 2.21 -2.47 12.15
CA THR A 57 0.79 -2.14 12.30
C THR A 57 -0.04 -2.87 11.26
N GLY A 58 -1.26 -3.18 11.61
CA GLY A 58 -2.15 -3.88 10.70
C GLY A 58 -3.48 -4.21 11.34
N THR A 59 -4.01 -5.37 10.98
CA THR A 59 -5.32 -5.84 11.41
C THR A 59 -5.23 -7.30 11.76
N ASP A 60 -5.85 -7.71 12.86
CA ASP A 60 -5.91 -9.10 13.25
C ASP A 60 -7.34 -9.49 13.67
N ASN A 61 -7.74 -10.69 13.33
CA ASN A 61 -9.02 -11.24 13.75
C ASN A 61 -8.96 -11.67 15.21
N LEU A 62 -10.05 -11.46 15.93
CA LEU A 62 -10.22 -11.99 17.28
C LEU A 62 -10.72 -13.44 17.23
N THR A 63 -10.63 -14.13 18.35
CA THR A 63 -11.12 -15.52 18.49
C THR A 63 -12.50 -15.70 17.88
N GLY A 64 -12.61 -16.66 16.96
CA GLY A 64 -13.84 -16.99 16.25
C GLY A 64 -14.07 -16.18 14.95
N ASP A 65 -13.13 -15.28 14.57
CA ASP A 65 -13.09 -14.54 13.30
C ASP A 65 -14.32 -13.66 12.97
N LEU A 66 -15.16 -13.39 13.97
CA LEU A 66 -16.37 -12.56 13.79
C LEU A 66 -16.07 -11.06 13.86
N THR A 67 -15.01 -10.71 14.56
CA THR A 67 -14.57 -9.32 14.73
C THR A 67 -13.09 -9.19 14.46
N THR A 68 -12.68 -8.00 14.09
CA THR A 68 -11.30 -7.67 13.78
C THR A 68 -10.88 -6.40 14.52
N THR A 69 -9.60 -6.28 14.83
CA THR A 69 -9.08 -5.11 15.53
C THR A 69 -7.82 -4.59 14.88
N ALA A 70 -7.67 -3.27 14.89
CA ALA A 70 -6.40 -2.61 14.62
C ALA A 70 -5.35 -3.14 15.60
N THR A 71 -4.22 -3.57 15.08
CA THR A 71 -3.19 -4.30 15.84
C THR A 71 -1.82 -3.64 15.67
N LEU A 72 -1.10 -3.56 16.77
CA LEU A 72 0.31 -3.20 16.83
C LEU A 72 1.11 -4.43 17.25
N TRP A 73 2.10 -4.83 16.47
CA TRP A 73 3.07 -5.85 16.88
C TRP A 73 4.35 -5.18 17.36
N LEU A 74 4.75 -5.53 18.59
CA LEU A 74 6.02 -5.16 19.18
C LEU A 74 6.80 -6.42 19.56
N ASN A 75 7.99 -6.57 18.99
CA ASN A 75 8.81 -7.75 19.21
C ASN A 75 8.05 -9.07 18.93
N GLY A 76 7.22 -9.08 17.91
CA GLY A 76 6.41 -10.23 17.50
C GLY A 76 5.11 -10.45 18.29
N SER A 77 4.88 -9.71 19.39
CA SER A 77 3.65 -9.85 20.20
C SER A 77 2.54 -8.92 19.70
N ALA A 78 1.35 -9.44 19.48
CA ALA A 78 0.17 -8.70 19.07
C ALA A 78 -0.44 -7.91 20.24
N ILE A 79 -0.74 -6.64 20.01
CA ILE A 79 -1.36 -5.70 20.95
C ILE A 79 -2.58 -5.09 20.26
N PRO A 80 -3.81 -5.43 20.71
CA PRO A 80 -5.01 -4.83 20.15
C PRO A 80 -5.08 -3.33 20.52
N LEU A 81 -5.39 -2.49 19.56
CA LEU A 81 -5.51 -1.04 19.76
C LEU A 81 -6.90 -0.64 20.28
N GLY A 82 -7.88 -1.56 20.19
CA GLY A 82 -9.27 -1.31 20.56
C GLY A 82 -10.07 -0.64 19.45
N THR A 83 -11.23 -0.08 19.82
CA THR A 83 -12.19 0.55 18.92
C THR A 83 -12.67 1.89 19.49
N LEU A 84 -13.21 2.77 18.64
CA LEU A 84 -13.92 3.96 19.08
C LEU A 84 -15.28 3.55 19.69
N GLU A 85 -15.67 4.17 20.81
CA GLU A 85 -16.98 4.04 21.43
C GLU A 85 -17.47 2.60 21.66
N ASN A 86 -16.55 1.64 21.84
CA ASN A 86 -16.85 0.20 21.91
C ASN A 86 -17.56 -0.35 20.67
N GLY A 87 -17.29 0.20 19.50
CA GLY A 87 -17.73 -0.34 18.23
C GLY A 87 -17.18 -1.74 17.98
N PRO A 88 -17.75 -2.50 17.04
CA PRO A 88 -17.39 -3.91 16.85
C PRO A 88 -16.01 -4.13 16.22
N ASN A 89 -15.58 -3.25 15.34
CA ASN A 89 -14.38 -3.47 14.51
C ASN A 89 -13.47 -2.25 14.42
N SER A 90 -12.16 -2.51 14.26
CA SER A 90 -11.19 -1.50 13.84
C SER A 90 -10.09 -2.11 12.95
N ALA A 91 -9.40 -1.29 12.15
CA ALA A 91 -8.37 -1.76 11.24
C ALA A 91 -7.30 -0.68 10.98
N VAL A 92 -6.06 -1.11 10.77
CA VAL A 92 -5.02 -0.35 10.09
C VAL A 92 -4.78 -1.02 8.73
N ALA A 93 -5.48 -0.57 7.70
CA ALA A 93 -5.47 -1.22 6.40
C ALA A 93 -4.37 -0.71 5.46
N TRP A 94 -3.74 0.42 5.77
CA TRP A 94 -2.72 1.08 4.93
C TRP A 94 -1.40 1.27 5.66
N PRO A 95 -0.26 1.43 4.95
CA PRO A 95 1.03 1.61 5.58
C PRO A 95 1.08 2.87 6.46
N VAL A 96 1.54 2.73 7.69
CA VAL A 96 1.71 3.84 8.63
C VAL A 96 3.20 4.02 8.93
N LYS A 97 3.80 5.05 8.36
CA LYS A 97 5.26 5.29 8.45
C LYS A 97 5.67 6.30 9.55
N ASN A 98 4.86 6.48 10.56
CA ASN A 98 5.17 7.41 11.65
C ASN A 98 6.13 6.80 12.65
N ASN A 99 7.26 7.50 12.90
CA ASN A 99 8.27 7.10 13.89
C ASN A 99 8.01 7.70 15.29
N ASN A 100 6.96 8.50 15.48
CA ASN A 100 6.63 9.17 16.75
C ASN A 100 5.52 8.46 17.55
N GLY A 101 5.17 7.22 17.15
CA GLY A 101 4.21 6.42 17.89
C GLY A 101 2.76 6.80 17.64
N VAL A 102 2.47 7.49 16.53
CA VAL A 102 1.11 7.74 16.07
C VAL A 102 0.71 6.65 15.08
N ILE A 103 -0.40 6.01 15.33
CA ILE A 103 -1.02 5.01 14.44
C ILE A 103 -2.38 5.55 14.03
N VAL A 104 -2.76 5.35 12.76
CA VAL A 104 -4.04 5.78 12.24
C VAL A 104 -4.73 4.65 11.49
N GLY A 105 -6.04 4.74 11.37
CA GLY A 105 -6.83 3.73 10.70
C GLY A 105 -8.31 4.08 10.72
N ILE A 106 -9.15 3.06 10.75
CA ILE A 106 -10.61 3.18 10.77
C ILE A 106 -11.18 2.37 11.92
N SER A 107 -12.23 2.88 12.56
CA SER A 107 -13.04 2.15 13.54
C SER A 107 -14.52 2.29 13.21
N GLU A 108 -15.21 1.18 13.28
CA GLU A 108 -16.65 1.11 13.19
C GLU A 108 -17.27 1.59 14.51
N LEU A 109 -18.32 2.40 14.44
CA LEU A 109 -19.09 2.86 15.60
C LEU A 109 -20.28 1.91 15.87
N PRO A 110 -20.88 1.94 17.08
CA PRO A 110 -22.10 1.19 17.35
C PRO A 110 -23.32 1.74 16.58
N ASP A 111 -23.30 3.01 16.20
CA ASP A 111 -24.41 3.69 15.54
C ASP A 111 -24.54 3.32 14.06
N LEU A 112 -25.78 3.22 13.59
CA LEU A 112 -26.09 3.02 12.17
C LEU A 112 -25.95 4.36 11.42
N ASP A 113 -25.50 4.26 10.17
CA ASP A 113 -25.47 5.39 9.27
C ASP A 113 -26.90 5.87 8.97
N PRO A 114 -27.22 7.17 9.18
CA PRO A 114 -28.57 7.69 8.97
C PRO A 114 -29.07 7.63 7.53
N LEU A 115 -28.15 7.55 6.56
CA LEU A 115 -28.46 7.46 5.13
C LEU A 115 -28.32 6.03 4.59
N GLY A 116 -27.85 5.09 5.43
CA GLY A 116 -27.59 3.71 5.03
C GLY A 116 -26.34 3.54 4.15
N GLU A 117 -25.42 4.48 4.22
CA GLU A 117 -24.16 4.43 3.48
C GLU A 117 -23.22 3.37 4.06
N ASN A 118 -22.48 2.70 3.18
CA ASN A 118 -21.71 1.53 3.59
C ASN A 118 -20.22 1.67 3.29
N PHE A 119 -19.86 2.62 2.46
CA PHE A 119 -18.54 2.57 1.85
C PHE A 119 -17.41 2.80 2.84
N SER A 120 -17.54 3.74 3.77
CA SER A 120 -16.49 3.99 4.76
C SER A 120 -16.21 2.79 5.65
N CYS A 121 -17.22 1.95 5.89
CA CYS A 121 -17.08 0.70 6.63
C CYS A 121 -16.70 -0.51 5.77
N TRP A 122 -16.41 -0.29 4.49
CA TRP A 122 -16.03 -1.36 3.55
C TRP A 122 -15.00 -2.36 4.08
N PRO A 123 -13.93 -1.97 4.81
CA PRO A 123 -12.98 -2.94 5.33
C PRO A 123 -13.59 -3.99 6.27
N PHE A 124 -14.79 -3.75 6.79
CA PHE A 124 -15.48 -4.65 7.73
C PHE A 124 -16.65 -5.42 7.12
N VAL A 125 -16.99 -5.12 5.86
CA VAL A 125 -18.06 -5.84 5.16
C VAL A 125 -17.67 -7.31 5.01
N GLY A 126 -18.50 -8.18 5.55
CA GLY A 126 -18.38 -9.62 5.34
C GLY A 126 -18.87 -10.01 3.94
N THR A 127 -18.93 -11.32 3.67
CA THR A 127 -19.47 -11.84 2.42
C THR A 127 -20.94 -11.46 2.25
N GLY A 128 -21.19 -10.31 1.68
CA GLY A 128 -22.47 -9.95 1.12
C GLY A 128 -23.30 -8.88 1.81
N ASP A 129 -23.06 -8.56 3.07
CA ASP A 129 -23.88 -7.56 3.76
C ASP A 129 -23.02 -6.41 4.30
N PRO A 130 -23.29 -5.16 3.88
CA PRO A 130 -22.72 -3.98 4.48
C PRO A 130 -23.11 -3.87 5.95
N THR A 131 -22.22 -3.35 6.77
CA THR A 131 -22.50 -3.21 8.21
C THR A 131 -23.59 -2.17 8.48
N GLY A 132 -23.77 -1.21 7.56
CA GLY A 132 -24.72 -0.10 7.70
C GLY A 132 -24.39 0.83 8.87
N ARG A 133 -23.14 0.78 9.38
CA ARG A 133 -22.71 1.58 10.51
C ARG A 133 -21.88 2.78 10.06
N ILE A 134 -21.80 3.77 10.94
CA ILE A 134 -20.86 4.88 10.80
C ILE A 134 -19.45 4.36 11.05
N CYS A 135 -18.50 4.74 10.18
CA CYS A 135 -17.09 4.51 10.40
C CYS A 135 -16.32 5.80 10.53
N LYS A 136 -15.41 5.85 11.48
CA LYS A 136 -14.56 7.02 11.72
C LYS A 136 -13.09 6.68 11.59
N GLY A 137 -12.35 7.55 10.95
CA GLY A 137 -10.91 7.57 11.08
C GLY A 137 -10.51 7.73 12.53
N PHE A 138 -9.45 7.07 12.95
CA PHE A 138 -8.89 7.25 14.28
C PHE A 138 -7.41 7.64 14.25
N ARG A 139 -7.00 8.32 15.30
CA ARG A 139 -5.62 8.51 15.71
C ARG A 139 -5.41 7.79 17.04
N TRP A 140 -4.46 6.86 17.09
CA TRP A 140 -4.04 6.20 18.33
C TRP A 140 -2.64 6.66 18.71
N GLN A 141 -2.45 6.99 19.97
CA GLN A 141 -1.15 7.35 20.54
C GLN A 141 -1.14 7.10 22.05
N ASN A 142 -0.07 6.50 22.57
CA ASN A 142 0.12 6.26 24.01
C ASN A 142 -1.06 5.52 24.69
N GLY A 143 -1.66 4.55 24.00
CA GLY A 143 -2.78 3.75 24.53
C GLY A 143 -4.15 4.42 24.37
N GLN A 144 -4.24 5.59 23.76
CA GLN A 144 -5.49 6.31 23.54
C GLN A 144 -5.85 6.36 22.06
N MET A 145 -7.08 5.92 21.73
CA MET A 145 -7.69 6.10 20.41
C MET A 145 -8.62 7.32 20.45
N THR A 146 -8.45 8.23 19.49
CA THR A 146 -9.27 9.44 19.33
C THR A 146 -9.85 9.51 17.94
N GLU A 147 -11.08 9.98 17.82
CA GLU A 147 -11.78 10.15 16.54
C GLU A 147 -11.12 11.24 15.69
N LEU A 148 -11.12 11.00 14.38
CA LEU A 148 -10.86 12.00 13.35
C LEU A 148 -12.19 12.35 12.68
N PRO A 149 -12.73 13.56 12.91
CA PRO A 149 -14.07 13.90 12.48
C PRO A 149 -14.17 14.02 10.94
N PRO A 150 -15.38 13.84 10.36
CA PRO A 150 -15.66 14.20 8.98
C PRO A 150 -15.75 15.72 8.81
N PHE A 151 -15.93 16.18 7.56
CA PHE A 151 -16.31 17.57 7.29
C PHE A 151 -17.74 17.87 7.81
N PRO A 152 -18.09 19.14 8.03
CA PRO A 152 -19.43 19.51 8.48
C PRO A 152 -20.54 18.90 7.61
N GLY A 153 -21.48 18.20 8.24
CA GLY A 153 -22.60 17.53 7.59
C GLY A 153 -22.34 16.11 7.10
N GLY A 154 -21.11 15.62 7.18
CA GLY A 154 -20.75 14.22 6.92
C GLY A 154 -20.87 13.36 8.19
N TYR A 155 -20.95 12.05 8.00
CA TYR A 155 -21.04 11.08 9.09
C TYR A 155 -19.75 10.25 9.21
N SER A 156 -19.13 9.89 8.09
CA SER A 156 -18.03 8.95 8.06
C SER A 156 -16.70 9.58 7.63
N SER A 157 -15.60 9.01 8.12
CA SER A 157 -14.22 9.37 7.74
C SER A 157 -13.31 8.14 7.76
N TYR A 158 -12.16 8.24 7.11
CA TYR A 158 -11.18 7.17 7.02
C TYR A 158 -9.77 7.76 7.04
N ALA A 159 -8.87 7.23 7.89
CA ALA A 159 -7.46 7.64 7.91
C ALA A 159 -6.58 6.57 7.29
N THR A 160 -5.70 6.98 6.38
CA THR A 160 -4.86 6.09 5.57
C THR A 160 -3.37 6.24 5.84
N GLY A 161 -2.92 7.41 6.29
CA GLY A 161 -1.52 7.68 6.50
C GLY A 161 -1.25 8.78 7.51
N VAL A 162 -0.06 8.75 8.10
CA VAL A 162 0.42 9.78 9.01
C VAL A 162 1.93 9.96 8.86
N ASN A 163 2.40 11.20 8.75
CA ASN A 163 3.82 11.54 8.67
C ASN A 163 4.43 11.81 10.06
N ASN A 164 5.76 12.00 10.11
CA ASN A 164 6.48 12.28 11.36
C ASN A 164 6.18 13.67 11.97
N ARG A 165 5.48 14.55 11.24
CA ARG A 165 4.95 15.81 11.79
C ARG A 165 3.59 15.64 12.46
N GLY A 166 3.03 14.41 12.44
CA GLY A 166 1.73 14.10 13.04
C GLY A 166 0.53 14.54 12.18
N GLN A 167 0.76 14.92 10.93
CA GLN A 167 -0.30 15.20 9.96
C GLN A 167 -0.89 13.87 9.48
N VAL A 168 -2.20 13.71 9.64
CA VAL A 168 -2.95 12.53 9.21
C VAL A 168 -3.65 12.84 7.91
N VAL A 169 -3.66 11.89 6.97
CA VAL A 169 -4.40 12.01 5.72
C VAL A 169 -5.39 10.87 5.54
N GLY A 170 -6.36 11.11 4.67
CA GLY A 170 -7.39 10.14 4.34
C GLY A 170 -8.52 10.80 3.56
N TRP A 171 -9.75 10.36 3.81
CA TRP A 171 -10.94 11.00 3.25
C TRP A 171 -12.06 11.09 4.26
N ALA A 172 -12.98 11.98 3.99
CA ALA A 172 -14.11 12.21 4.85
C ALA A 172 -15.31 12.70 4.03
N GLU A 173 -16.48 12.34 4.46
CA GLU A 173 -17.72 12.86 3.91
C GLU A 173 -17.88 14.34 4.25
N ASN A 174 -18.55 15.07 3.35
CA ASN A 174 -19.14 16.37 3.61
C ASN A 174 -20.66 16.29 3.44
N GLY A 175 -21.43 17.24 3.95
CA GLY A 175 -22.89 17.21 3.90
C GLY A 175 -23.51 17.41 2.50
N VAL A 176 -22.78 17.18 1.43
CA VAL A 176 -23.24 17.41 0.06
C VAL A 176 -23.57 16.08 -0.61
N HIS A 177 -24.81 15.93 -1.10
CA HIS A 177 -25.16 14.79 -1.94
C HIS A 177 -24.40 14.85 -3.26
N ASP A 178 -23.82 13.73 -3.65
CA ASP A 178 -23.10 13.61 -4.92
C ASP A 178 -23.90 12.77 -5.92
N SER A 179 -24.37 13.41 -6.98
CA SER A 179 -25.16 12.75 -8.03
C SER A 179 -24.38 11.72 -8.86
N THR A 180 -23.08 11.65 -8.69
CA THR A 180 -22.23 10.64 -9.33
C THR A 180 -22.10 9.36 -8.49
N CYS A 181 -22.58 9.36 -7.23
CA CYS A 181 -22.64 8.17 -6.39
C CYS A 181 -23.75 7.22 -6.83
N ASP A 182 -23.52 5.92 -6.66
CA ASP A 182 -24.58 4.93 -6.63
C ASP A 182 -25.26 4.99 -5.26
N PRO A 183 -26.54 5.44 -5.17
CA PRO A 183 -27.19 5.67 -3.89
C PRO A 183 -27.47 4.41 -3.08
N THR A 184 -27.21 3.22 -3.63
CA THR A 184 -27.27 1.95 -2.87
C THR A 184 -26.02 1.71 -2.02
N PHE A 185 -24.94 2.46 -2.26
CA PHE A 185 -23.68 2.33 -1.52
C PHE A 185 -23.24 3.63 -0.85
N GLN A 186 -23.42 4.78 -1.54
CA GLN A 186 -22.94 6.08 -1.08
C GLN A 186 -23.85 7.21 -1.58
N ILE A 187 -24.09 8.20 -0.75
CA ILE A 187 -24.93 9.37 -1.03
C ILE A 187 -24.11 10.64 -0.86
N LEU A 188 -23.38 10.75 0.26
CA LEU A 188 -22.59 11.93 0.58
C LEU A 188 -21.24 11.89 -0.14
N ARG A 189 -20.82 13.07 -0.54
CA ARG A 189 -19.56 13.28 -1.23
C ARG A 189 -18.37 13.06 -0.32
N PHE A 190 -17.40 12.29 -0.79
CA PHE A 190 -16.09 12.19 -0.16
C PHE A 190 -15.13 13.27 -0.65
N ARG A 191 -14.31 13.76 0.29
CA ARG A 191 -13.16 14.63 0.03
C ARG A 191 -11.92 14.12 0.73
N ALA A 192 -10.80 14.20 0.04
CA ALA A 192 -9.51 13.99 0.66
C ALA A 192 -9.29 15.03 1.76
N ALA A 193 -8.73 14.60 2.87
CA ALA A 193 -8.58 15.39 4.08
C ALA A 193 -7.16 15.30 4.65
N ILE A 194 -6.71 16.40 5.25
CA ILE A 194 -5.58 16.44 6.18
C ILE A 194 -6.11 16.87 7.54
N TRP A 195 -5.93 16.04 8.57
CA TRP A 195 -6.11 16.40 9.97
C TRP A 195 -4.76 16.81 10.53
N GLN A 196 -4.66 18.04 11.00
CA GLN A 196 -3.45 18.59 11.59
C GLN A 196 -3.31 18.16 13.07
N PRO A 197 -2.10 18.18 13.65
CA PRO A 197 -1.89 17.85 15.06
C PRO A 197 -2.63 18.77 16.04
N ASP A 198 -2.96 20.00 15.63
CA ASP A 198 -3.71 20.98 16.40
C ASP A 198 -5.24 20.79 16.34
N GLY A 199 -5.70 19.74 15.63
CA GLY A 199 -7.12 19.42 15.45
C GLY A 199 -7.80 20.13 14.28
N THR A 200 -7.09 21.01 13.56
CA THR A 200 -7.66 21.63 12.35
C THR A 200 -7.71 20.62 11.21
N MET A 201 -8.71 20.78 10.33
CA MET A 201 -8.94 19.92 9.18
C MET A 201 -8.91 20.74 7.90
N GLN A 202 -8.23 20.21 6.88
CA GLN A 202 -8.12 20.83 5.56
C GLN A 202 -8.63 19.87 4.49
N GLU A 203 -9.50 20.38 3.61
CA GLU A 203 -9.91 19.65 2.41
C GLU A 203 -8.81 19.72 1.34
N LEU A 204 -8.59 18.61 0.65
CA LEU A 204 -7.76 18.51 -0.53
C LEU A 204 -8.68 18.34 -1.76
N PRO A 205 -8.74 19.35 -2.64
CA PRO A 205 -9.70 19.35 -3.74
C PRO A 205 -9.39 18.27 -4.77
N PRO A 206 -10.41 17.72 -5.47
CA PRO A 206 -10.20 16.90 -6.65
C PRO A 206 -9.64 17.72 -7.81
N LEU A 207 -9.27 17.06 -8.90
CA LEU A 207 -8.99 17.74 -10.17
C LEU A 207 -10.24 18.40 -10.73
N PRO A 208 -10.09 19.45 -11.55
CA PRO A 208 -11.24 20.11 -12.19
C PRO A 208 -12.07 19.13 -13.02
N GLY A 209 -13.38 19.07 -12.75
CA GLY A 209 -14.32 18.17 -13.41
C GLY A 209 -14.66 16.92 -12.60
N ASP A 210 -13.89 16.57 -11.62
CA ASP A 210 -14.14 15.45 -10.72
C ASP A 210 -14.96 15.90 -9.49
N SER A 211 -15.78 14.99 -8.98
CA SER A 211 -16.63 15.28 -7.82
C SER A 211 -16.03 14.80 -6.50
N THR A 212 -15.11 13.83 -6.53
CA THR A 212 -14.64 13.09 -5.36
C THR A 212 -13.12 13.05 -5.32
N SER A 213 -12.55 13.05 -4.12
CA SER A 213 -11.12 12.81 -3.89
C SER A 213 -10.88 12.02 -2.59
N ALA A 214 -9.80 11.25 -2.56
CA ALA A 214 -9.36 10.56 -1.34
C ALA A 214 -7.82 10.52 -1.29
N ALA A 215 -7.25 10.86 -0.14
CA ALA A 215 -5.82 10.72 0.09
C ALA A 215 -5.50 9.30 0.54
N THR A 216 -4.35 8.78 0.12
CA THR A 216 -3.89 7.42 0.43
C THR A 216 -2.59 7.40 1.22
N ALA A 217 -1.68 8.35 0.99
CA ALA A 217 -0.42 8.44 1.72
C ALA A 217 0.10 9.88 1.81
N ILE A 218 0.97 10.13 2.77
CA ILE A 218 1.65 11.40 2.99
C ILE A 218 3.11 11.16 3.38
N ASN A 219 4.03 12.00 2.88
CA ASN A 219 5.42 12.00 3.31
C ASN A 219 5.74 13.12 4.32
N ASP A 220 6.98 13.16 4.83
CA ASP A 220 7.40 14.16 5.82
C ASP A 220 7.57 15.57 5.23
N LEU A 221 7.56 15.73 3.93
CA LEU A 221 7.54 17.04 3.28
C LEU A 221 6.11 17.62 3.21
N GLY A 222 5.08 16.83 3.52
CA GLY A 222 3.67 17.20 3.42
C GLY A 222 3.10 17.06 2.01
N GLN A 223 3.79 16.33 1.16
CA GLN A 223 3.26 15.90 -0.13
C GLN A 223 2.28 14.76 0.13
N VAL A 224 1.07 14.89 -0.36
CA VAL A 224 -0.02 13.92 -0.21
C VAL A 224 -0.34 13.31 -1.56
N VAL A 225 -0.50 12.01 -1.61
CA VAL A 225 -0.95 11.30 -2.83
C VAL A 225 -2.30 10.66 -2.62
N GLY A 226 -3.00 10.42 -3.71
CA GLY A 226 -4.30 9.78 -3.67
C GLY A 226 -5.00 9.79 -5.02
N ILE A 227 -6.32 9.76 -4.99
CA ILE A 227 -7.17 9.64 -6.17
C ILE A 227 -8.11 10.82 -6.33
N SER A 228 -8.51 11.06 -7.58
CA SER A 228 -9.55 12.00 -7.97
C SER A 228 -10.43 11.34 -9.04
N GLY A 229 -11.73 11.58 -8.98
CA GLY A 229 -12.70 11.00 -9.91
C GLY A 229 -14.14 11.26 -9.53
N ASP A 230 -15.03 10.39 -10.00
CA ASP A 230 -16.42 10.38 -9.58
C ASP A 230 -16.62 9.53 -8.33
N CYS A 231 -17.74 9.67 -7.65
CA CYS A 231 -18.07 8.82 -6.52
C CYS A 231 -18.33 7.35 -6.97
N GLY A 232 -19.17 7.14 -7.97
CA GLY A 232 -19.53 5.79 -8.41
C GLY A 232 -20.11 4.95 -7.29
N ILE A 233 -19.60 3.75 -7.11
CA ILE A 233 -19.95 2.88 -5.97
C ILE A 233 -19.14 3.27 -4.72
N ALA A 234 -18.17 4.11 -4.88
CA ALA A 234 -17.37 4.71 -3.80
C ALA A 234 -16.08 5.32 -4.35
N VAL A 235 -15.23 5.74 -3.44
CA VAL A 235 -13.89 6.24 -3.78
C VAL A 235 -13.00 5.07 -4.17
N GLY A 236 -12.62 4.97 -5.42
CA GLY A 236 -11.67 3.94 -5.89
C GLY A 236 -12.18 3.06 -7.02
N GLY A 237 -11.47 2.01 -7.31
CA GLY A 237 -11.82 1.11 -8.39
C GLY A 237 -11.98 1.84 -9.73
N VAL A 238 -13.08 1.58 -10.41
CA VAL A 238 -13.38 2.19 -11.71
C VAL A 238 -13.65 3.70 -11.63
N SER A 239 -13.99 4.25 -10.46
CA SER A 239 -14.19 5.68 -10.24
C SER A 239 -12.91 6.45 -9.94
N ALA A 240 -11.80 5.77 -9.63
CA ALA A 240 -10.48 6.39 -9.46
C ALA A 240 -9.85 6.70 -10.83
N LYS A 241 -10.34 7.76 -11.48
CA LYS A 241 -9.92 8.15 -12.84
C LYS A 241 -8.49 8.64 -12.86
N HIS A 242 -8.08 9.38 -11.85
CA HIS A 242 -6.80 10.06 -11.77
C HIS A 242 -6.04 9.70 -10.49
N ALA A 243 -4.76 9.38 -10.65
CA ALA A 243 -3.80 9.43 -9.55
C ALA A 243 -3.34 10.87 -9.37
N VAL A 244 -3.34 11.38 -8.15
CA VAL A 244 -3.02 12.79 -7.88
C VAL A 244 -1.95 12.96 -6.81
N LEU A 245 -1.19 14.05 -6.93
CA LEU A 245 -0.28 14.57 -5.91
C LEU A 245 -0.78 15.95 -5.49
N TRP A 246 -1.01 16.15 -4.19
CA TRP A 246 -1.24 17.47 -3.61
C TRP A 246 0.03 18.01 -3.00
N GLU A 247 0.45 19.20 -3.47
CA GLU A 247 1.51 20.00 -2.88
C GLU A 247 0.91 21.35 -2.48
N ASN A 248 0.99 21.71 -1.20
CA ASN A 248 0.38 22.93 -0.65
C ASN A 248 -1.12 23.08 -1.00
N GLY A 249 -1.86 21.98 -1.01
CA GLY A 249 -3.29 21.95 -1.30
C GLY A 249 -3.66 22.03 -2.80
N VAL A 250 -2.68 22.04 -3.69
CA VAL A 250 -2.90 22.05 -5.15
C VAL A 250 -2.74 20.65 -5.71
N ALA A 251 -3.80 20.15 -6.38
CA ALA A 251 -3.80 18.84 -7.04
C ALA A 251 -3.06 18.89 -8.39
N THR A 252 -2.21 17.89 -8.62
CA THR A 252 -1.52 17.64 -9.89
C THR A 252 -1.82 16.22 -10.35
N ASP A 253 -2.25 16.04 -11.59
CA ASP A 253 -2.45 14.74 -12.21
C ASP A 253 -1.09 14.05 -12.45
N LEU A 254 -0.96 12.81 -11.99
CA LEU A 254 0.26 12.00 -12.18
C LEU A 254 0.29 11.26 -13.52
N GLY A 255 -0.81 11.31 -14.29
CA GLY A 255 -0.99 10.54 -15.51
C GLY A 255 -1.39 9.08 -15.23
N ASN A 256 -1.18 8.22 -16.23
CA ASN A 256 -1.56 6.81 -16.19
C ASN A 256 -0.57 5.93 -16.97
N ILE A 257 -0.78 4.61 -16.97
CA ILE A 257 0.01 3.64 -17.76
C ILE A 257 -0.77 3.07 -18.95
N GLY A 258 -1.79 3.79 -19.42
CA GLY A 258 -2.58 3.44 -20.60
C GLY A 258 -4.08 3.27 -20.33
N GLY A 259 -4.50 3.17 -19.07
CA GLY A 259 -5.91 3.05 -18.68
C GLY A 259 -6.49 4.33 -18.11
N ASP A 260 -7.80 4.33 -17.93
CA ASP A 260 -8.62 5.46 -17.52
C ASP A 260 -9.30 5.28 -16.14
N ALA A 261 -8.93 4.24 -15.42
CA ALA A 261 -9.47 3.90 -14.10
C ALA A 261 -8.41 3.20 -13.21
N TRP A 262 -8.76 2.91 -11.96
CA TRP A 262 -7.87 2.21 -11.02
C TRP A 262 -6.51 2.89 -10.80
N ASN A 263 -6.40 4.20 -11.09
CA ASN A 263 -5.16 4.95 -10.93
C ASN A 263 -4.98 5.31 -9.44
N THR A 264 -4.40 4.40 -8.66
CA THR A 264 -4.35 4.50 -7.19
C THR A 264 -2.92 4.47 -6.67
N PRO A 265 -2.36 5.63 -6.26
CA PRO A 265 -1.13 5.67 -5.48
C PRO A 265 -1.35 5.00 -4.12
N THR A 266 -0.35 4.29 -3.61
CA THR A 266 -0.41 3.58 -2.31
C THR A 266 0.62 4.08 -1.31
N ALA A 267 1.77 4.54 -1.80
CA ALA A 267 2.85 5.05 -0.96
C ALA A 267 3.67 6.13 -1.67
N ILE A 268 4.26 7.00 -0.88
CA ILE A 268 5.19 8.06 -1.30
C ILE A 268 6.35 8.13 -0.30
N ASN A 269 7.60 8.18 -0.77
CA ASN A 269 8.76 8.42 0.07
C ASN A 269 9.13 9.91 0.15
N ASN A 270 10.11 10.28 1.00
CA ASN A 270 10.52 11.67 1.17
C ASN A 270 11.31 12.25 -0.02
N HIS A 271 11.67 11.44 -1.00
CA HIS A 271 12.21 11.89 -2.28
C HIS A 271 11.14 12.22 -3.32
N GLY A 272 9.85 12.03 -2.99
CA GLY A 272 8.73 12.26 -3.88
C GLY A 272 8.55 11.15 -4.93
N THR A 273 9.15 9.98 -4.71
CA THR A 273 8.86 8.80 -5.52
C THR A 273 7.57 8.16 -5.04
N ILE A 274 6.64 7.93 -5.96
CA ILE A 274 5.31 7.42 -5.69
C ILE A 274 5.17 6.04 -6.31
N VAL A 275 4.54 5.12 -5.60
CA VAL A 275 4.18 3.79 -6.11
C VAL A 275 2.70 3.52 -5.91
N GLY A 276 2.16 2.56 -6.67
CA GLY A 276 0.78 2.19 -6.59
C GLY A 276 0.40 1.18 -7.67
N PHE A 277 -0.83 1.23 -8.12
CA PHE A 277 -1.32 0.42 -9.24
C PHE A 277 -2.24 1.24 -10.14
N ALA A 278 -2.26 0.92 -11.43
CA ALA A 278 -3.04 1.63 -12.42
C ALA A 278 -3.53 0.69 -13.52
N ASN A 279 -4.66 1.01 -14.11
CA ASN A 279 -5.21 0.26 -15.23
C ASN A 279 -4.32 0.40 -16.47
N THR A 280 -4.18 -0.69 -17.22
CA THR A 280 -3.23 -0.75 -18.37
C THR A 280 -3.86 -0.42 -19.70
N ALA A 281 -5.21 -0.43 -19.81
CA ALA A 281 -5.92 -0.08 -21.04
C ALA A 281 -7.33 0.42 -20.71
N PRO A 282 -7.88 1.38 -21.50
CA PRO A 282 -9.23 1.87 -21.32
C PRO A 282 -10.28 0.74 -21.43
N GLY A 283 -11.33 0.81 -20.63
CA GLY A 283 -12.46 -0.12 -20.66
C GLY A 283 -12.12 -1.56 -20.22
N THR A 284 -10.91 -1.82 -19.74
CA THR A 284 -10.53 -3.12 -19.18
C THR A 284 -10.76 -3.12 -17.68
N ALA A 285 -11.95 -3.50 -17.25
CA ALA A 285 -12.25 -3.62 -15.83
C ALA A 285 -11.24 -4.54 -15.14
N ARG A 286 -10.66 -4.06 -14.03
CA ARG A 286 -9.82 -4.86 -13.12
C ARG A 286 -8.52 -5.42 -13.73
N VAL A 287 -8.02 -4.86 -14.84
CA VAL A 287 -6.70 -5.18 -15.40
C VAL A 287 -5.74 -4.05 -15.06
N TYR A 288 -4.96 -4.23 -14.00
CA TYR A 288 -4.04 -3.22 -13.50
C TYR A 288 -2.66 -3.81 -13.22
N GLU A 289 -1.65 -2.95 -13.27
CA GLU A 289 -0.27 -3.27 -12.92
C GLU A 289 0.28 -2.25 -11.93
N ALA A 290 1.23 -2.72 -11.13
CA ALA A 290 2.02 -1.86 -10.27
C ALA A 290 2.72 -0.77 -11.08
N PHE A 291 2.80 0.43 -10.54
CA PHE A 291 3.53 1.54 -11.15
C PHE A 291 4.52 2.18 -10.18
N ILE A 292 5.50 2.85 -10.75
CA ILE A 292 6.35 3.86 -10.13
C ILE A 292 6.17 5.18 -10.85
N TRP A 293 6.10 6.26 -10.09
CA TRP A 293 6.09 7.62 -10.62
C TRP A 293 7.21 8.44 -10.00
N THR A 294 7.86 9.24 -10.84
CA THR A 294 8.81 10.28 -10.42
C THR A 294 8.54 11.56 -11.18
N LYS A 295 8.86 12.71 -10.59
CA LYS A 295 8.66 14.01 -11.24
C LYS A 295 9.37 14.12 -12.60
N ALA A 296 10.52 13.50 -12.74
CA ALA A 296 11.30 13.52 -13.99
C ALA A 296 10.87 12.46 -15.00
N GLY A 297 10.38 11.31 -14.54
CA GLY A 297 10.12 10.13 -15.37
C GLY A 297 8.64 9.89 -15.71
N GLY A 298 7.72 10.57 -15.03
CA GLY A 298 6.28 10.28 -15.11
C GLY A 298 5.94 8.90 -14.55
N MET A 299 4.73 8.43 -14.84
CA MET A 299 4.23 7.11 -14.43
C MET A 299 4.72 6.01 -15.38
N LYS A 300 5.24 4.92 -14.82
CA LYS A 300 5.73 3.75 -15.56
C LYS A 300 5.28 2.47 -14.88
N SER A 301 4.86 1.48 -15.67
CA SER A 301 4.57 0.13 -15.15
C SER A 301 5.84 -0.52 -14.60
N LEU A 302 5.69 -1.19 -13.47
CA LEU A 302 6.69 -2.08 -12.86
C LEU A 302 6.51 -3.54 -13.31
N GLY A 303 5.45 -3.83 -14.08
CA GLY A 303 5.12 -5.18 -14.53
C GLY A 303 4.58 -6.08 -13.42
N LYS A 304 4.42 -7.35 -13.77
CA LYS A 304 3.91 -8.43 -12.90
C LYS A 304 4.68 -9.72 -13.17
N ILE A 305 4.54 -10.72 -12.31
CA ILE A 305 5.11 -12.05 -12.55
C ILE A 305 4.58 -12.59 -13.89
N PRO A 306 5.44 -13.15 -14.76
CA PRO A 306 5.01 -13.72 -16.02
C PRO A 306 3.92 -14.77 -15.83
N GLY A 307 2.79 -14.62 -16.55
CA GLY A 307 1.62 -15.46 -16.42
C GLY A 307 0.57 -14.98 -15.42
N ASP A 308 0.90 -14.03 -14.55
CA ASP A 308 -0.08 -13.42 -13.65
C ASP A 308 -0.96 -12.38 -14.36
N LEU A 309 -2.13 -12.11 -13.78
CA LEU A 309 -3.14 -11.20 -14.34
C LEU A 309 -2.89 -9.76 -13.96
N ARG A 310 -2.43 -9.50 -12.73
CA ARG A 310 -2.33 -8.15 -12.13
C ARG A 310 -1.19 -8.07 -11.12
N SER A 311 -0.80 -6.83 -10.80
CA SER A 311 0.12 -6.53 -9.70
C SER A 311 -0.21 -5.20 -9.04
N THR A 312 0.20 -5.06 -7.77
CA THR A 312 0.15 -3.80 -7.03
C THR A 312 1.49 -3.56 -6.35
N ALA A 313 1.94 -2.32 -6.31
CA ALA A 313 3.00 -1.89 -5.40
C ALA A 313 2.34 -1.30 -4.16
N ASN A 314 2.74 -1.76 -2.97
CA ASN A 314 2.09 -1.40 -1.71
C ASN A 314 2.96 -0.52 -0.81
N GLY A 315 4.28 -0.72 -0.85
CA GLY A 315 5.26 0.01 -0.06
C GLY A 315 6.54 0.28 -0.83
N ILE A 316 7.24 1.34 -0.44
CA ILE A 316 8.53 1.76 -0.99
C ILE A 316 9.43 2.22 0.16
N ASN A 317 10.72 1.85 0.12
CA ASN A 317 11.69 2.36 1.09
C ASN A 317 12.14 3.79 0.75
N GLU A 318 12.75 4.48 1.73
CA GLU A 318 13.21 5.85 1.52
C GLU A 318 14.25 5.99 0.42
N LYS A 319 15.11 5.02 0.25
CA LYS A 319 16.10 5.02 -0.82
C LYS A 319 15.49 4.89 -2.22
N GLY A 320 14.27 4.33 -2.32
CA GLY A 320 13.56 4.13 -3.58
C GLY A 320 14.10 2.97 -4.43
N ASP A 321 15.02 2.16 -3.90
CA ASP A 321 15.60 1.02 -4.59
C ASP A 321 14.85 -0.29 -4.35
N LYS A 322 13.92 -0.31 -3.39
CA LYS A 322 13.08 -1.46 -3.08
C LYS A 322 11.61 -1.06 -2.99
N ILE A 323 10.79 -1.80 -3.71
CA ILE A 323 9.34 -1.67 -3.74
C ILE A 323 8.77 -3.06 -3.46
N VAL A 324 7.73 -3.13 -2.64
CA VAL A 324 7.07 -4.39 -2.29
C VAL A 324 5.60 -4.36 -2.64
N GLY A 325 5.02 -5.54 -2.85
CA GLY A 325 3.63 -5.62 -3.22
C GLY A 325 3.11 -7.02 -3.47
N LEU A 326 2.17 -7.11 -4.38
CA LEU A 326 1.43 -8.32 -4.71
C LEU A 326 1.44 -8.56 -6.22
N SER A 327 1.62 -9.81 -6.64
CA SER A 327 1.25 -10.29 -7.98
C SER A 327 0.18 -11.37 -7.87
N ARG A 328 -0.81 -11.31 -8.76
CA ARG A 328 -1.98 -12.18 -8.70
C ARG A 328 -2.19 -12.93 -10.01
N GLY A 329 -2.10 -14.27 -9.97
CA GLY A 329 -2.24 -15.15 -11.12
C GLY A 329 -3.67 -15.61 -11.39
N GLY A 330 -4.57 -15.47 -10.40
CA GLY A 330 -5.97 -15.93 -10.50
C GLY A 330 -6.70 -15.70 -9.18
N PRO A 331 -7.93 -16.23 -9.03
CA PRO A 331 -8.74 -15.98 -7.84
C PRO A 331 -8.09 -16.41 -6.52
N HIS A 332 -7.20 -17.42 -6.58
CA HIS A 332 -6.59 -18.03 -5.40
C HIS A 332 -5.07 -18.02 -5.41
N LEU A 333 -4.45 -17.37 -6.39
CA LEU A 333 -3.01 -17.30 -6.53
C LEU A 333 -2.50 -15.89 -6.27
N PHE A 334 -2.12 -15.64 -5.03
CA PHE A 334 -1.49 -14.40 -4.58
C PHE A 334 -0.03 -14.69 -4.24
N ARG A 335 0.87 -13.75 -4.55
CA ARG A 335 2.30 -13.86 -4.27
C ARG A 335 2.85 -12.53 -3.83
N ALA A 336 3.52 -12.50 -2.68
CA ALA A 336 4.31 -11.34 -2.28
C ALA A 336 5.46 -11.15 -3.26
N ILE A 337 5.68 -9.93 -3.72
CA ILE A 337 6.71 -9.58 -4.69
C ILE A 337 7.59 -8.44 -4.21
N LEU A 338 8.84 -8.47 -4.68
CA LEU A 338 9.84 -7.43 -4.47
C LEU A 338 10.39 -6.97 -5.81
N TRP A 339 10.37 -5.67 -6.05
CA TRP A 339 11.22 -5.02 -7.05
C TRP A 339 12.45 -4.46 -6.34
N GLN A 340 13.62 -4.91 -6.78
CA GLN A 340 14.90 -4.37 -6.35
C GLN A 340 15.68 -3.92 -7.58
N ASP A 341 16.05 -2.64 -7.63
CA ASP A 341 16.73 -2.04 -8.79
C ASP A 341 16.00 -2.36 -10.11
N THR A 342 14.67 -2.25 -10.11
CA THR A 342 13.75 -2.59 -11.21
C THR A 342 13.58 -4.10 -11.53
N LYS A 343 14.31 -4.99 -10.86
CA LYS A 343 14.15 -6.44 -11.03
C LYS A 343 13.01 -6.94 -10.16
N LEU A 344 11.96 -7.46 -10.81
CA LEU A 344 10.84 -8.12 -10.14
C LEU A 344 11.20 -9.56 -9.74
N THR A 345 10.88 -9.91 -8.51
CA THR A 345 11.12 -11.26 -7.96
C THR A 345 9.96 -11.69 -7.06
N ASP A 346 9.54 -12.95 -7.18
CA ASP A 346 8.66 -13.61 -6.22
C ASP A 346 9.40 -13.79 -4.90
N MET A 347 8.90 -13.20 -3.82
CA MET A 347 9.56 -13.24 -2.51
C MET A 347 9.68 -14.66 -1.96
N ASN A 348 8.80 -15.57 -2.35
CA ASN A 348 8.87 -16.98 -1.95
C ASN A 348 10.17 -17.66 -2.43
N SER A 349 10.77 -17.15 -3.50
CA SER A 349 12.08 -17.63 -3.98
C SER A 349 13.28 -17.03 -3.22
N LEU A 350 13.05 -16.11 -2.31
CA LEU A 350 14.07 -15.38 -1.55
C LEU A 350 14.13 -15.77 -0.07
N THR A 351 13.23 -16.63 0.38
CA THR A 351 13.10 -17.02 1.78
C THR A 351 13.98 -18.21 2.15
N VAL A 352 14.36 -18.32 3.43
CA VAL A 352 15.05 -19.50 3.96
C VAL A 352 14.11 -20.71 4.00
N PRO A 353 14.65 -21.96 3.98
CA PRO A 353 13.83 -23.17 4.08
C PRO A 353 12.96 -23.18 5.35
N GLY A 354 11.72 -23.65 5.21
CA GLY A 354 10.76 -23.71 6.32
C GLY A 354 9.98 -22.41 6.57
N SER A 355 10.17 -21.39 5.73
CA SER A 355 9.32 -20.19 5.77
C SER A 355 7.90 -20.50 5.30
N PRO A 356 6.87 -19.79 5.83
CA PRO A 356 5.50 -19.87 5.31
C PRO A 356 5.43 -19.35 3.87
N PHE A 357 4.33 -19.62 3.17
CA PHE A 357 4.11 -19.05 1.84
C PHE A 357 3.67 -17.59 1.95
N LEU A 358 4.38 -16.67 1.30
CA LEU A 358 4.11 -15.24 1.37
C LEU A 358 3.07 -14.84 0.31
N LEU A 359 1.89 -14.42 0.75
CA LEU A 359 0.76 -14.03 -0.11
C LEU A 359 0.87 -12.58 -0.57
N LEU A 360 1.20 -11.66 0.33
CA LEU A 360 1.21 -10.22 0.10
C LEU A 360 2.32 -9.57 0.91
N ALA A 361 3.09 -8.67 0.29
CA ALA A 361 3.98 -7.76 1.00
C ALA A 361 3.28 -6.39 1.14
N GLY A 362 3.06 -5.97 2.39
CA GLY A 362 2.33 -4.76 2.73
C GLY A 362 3.21 -3.51 2.72
N ASP A 363 4.38 -3.59 3.36
CA ASP A 363 5.29 -2.46 3.51
C ASP A 363 6.75 -2.89 3.73
N ILE A 364 7.66 -1.92 3.64
CA ILE A 364 9.11 -2.10 3.81
C ILE A 364 9.71 -0.89 4.56
N ASP A 365 10.59 -1.16 5.55
CA ASP A 365 11.35 -0.12 6.24
C ASP A 365 12.70 0.21 5.57
N GLN A 366 13.47 1.13 6.17
CA GLN A 366 14.78 1.52 5.67
C GLN A 366 15.84 0.44 5.85
N GLN A 367 15.68 -0.47 6.80
CA GLN A 367 16.55 -1.60 7.05
C GLN A 367 16.30 -2.76 6.07
N GLY A 368 15.19 -2.68 5.34
CA GLY A 368 14.77 -3.69 4.37
C GLY A 368 13.95 -4.81 5.00
N HIS A 369 13.43 -4.63 6.22
CA HIS A 369 12.42 -5.52 6.76
C HIS A 369 11.13 -5.34 5.97
N ILE A 370 10.50 -6.46 5.63
CA ILE A 370 9.25 -6.49 4.86
C ILE A 370 8.19 -7.16 5.72
N VAL A 371 6.99 -6.57 5.74
CA VAL A 371 5.84 -7.12 6.46
C VAL A 371 4.70 -7.40 5.51
N GLY A 372 3.79 -8.29 5.89
CA GLY A 372 2.67 -8.63 5.04
C GLY A 372 1.82 -9.75 5.62
N GLU A 373 1.20 -10.51 4.72
CA GLU A 373 0.35 -11.66 5.02
C GLU A 373 0.94 -12.93 4.42
N ALA A 374 1.03 -13.97 5.22
CA ALA A 374 1.50 -15.29 4.83
C ALA A 374 0.34 -16.28 4.78
N LEU A 375 0.63 -17.48 4.35
CA LEU A 375 -0.24 -18.65 4.45
C LEU A 375 0.57 -19.77 5.11
N ASP A 376 0.10 -20.24 6.25
CA ASP A 376 0.52 -21.49 6.82
C ASP A 376 -0.09 -22.63 5.99
N LEU A 377 0.75 -23.40 5.32
CA LEU A 377 0.30 -24.47 4.43
C LEU A 377 -0.22 -25.70 5.16
N ASP A 378 0.09 -25.84 6.46
CA ASP A 378 -0.32 -26.96 7.28
C ASP A 378 -1.71 -26.74 7.89
N THR A 379 -1.97 -25.51 8.35
CA THR A 379 -3.25 -25.13 8.99
C THR A 379 -4.23 -24.45 8.05
N GLY A 380 -3.75 -23.79 7.00
CA GLY A 380 -4.54 -22.94 6.10
C GLY A 380 -4.86 -21.56 6.70
N GLU A 381 -4.22 -21.20 7.80
CA GLU A 381 -4.33 -19.91 8.45
C GLU A 381 -3.49 -18.84 7.73
N GLY A 382 -3.86 -17.58 7.90
CA GLY A 382 -3.20 -16.44 7.27
C GLY A 382 -2.58 -15.50 8.30
N PRO A 383 -1.44 -15.85 8.91
CA PRO A 383 -0.76 -14.98 9.86
C PRO A 383 -0.12 -13.77 9.18
N GLY A 384 0.00 -12.66 9.93
CA GLY A 384 0.94 -11.61 9.59
C GLY A 384 2.38 -12.10 9.66
N PHE A 385 3.29 -11.54 8.86
CA PHE A 385 4.71 -11.90 8.91
C PHE A 385 5.64 -10.69 8.97
N ILE A 386 6.87 -10.93 9.44
CA ILE A 386 8.04 -10.09 9.20
C ILE A 386 9.13 -10.90 8.50
N ALA A 387 9.63 -10.38 7.39
CA ALA A 387 10.78 -10.90 6.65
C ALA A 387 12.00 -10.01 6.88
N THR A 388 13.04 -10.56 7.49
CA THR A 388 14.28 -9.85 7.85
C THR A 388 15.39 -10.24 6.89
N PRO A 389 16.15 -9.28 6.31
CA PRO A 389 17.31 -9.61 5.47
C PRO A 389 18.31 -10.46 6.23
N VAL A 390 18.79 -11.54 5.59
CA VAL A 390 19.81 -12.43 6.14
C VAL A 390 21.17 -12.23 5.45
N PRO A 391 22.30 -12.60 6.10
CA PRO A 391 23.64 -12.43 5.53
C PRO A 391 23.79 -13.10 4.16
N PRO A 392 24.63 -12.55 3.26
CA PRO A 392 24.97 -13.19 2.01
C PRO A 392 25.51 -14.61 2.22
N GLY A 393 25.09 -15.56 1.38
CA GLY A 393 25.50 -16.96 1.49
C GLY A 393 24.63 -17.82 2.39
N THR A 394 23.61 -17.24 3.05
CA THR A 394 22.58 -18.03 3.73
C THR A 394 21.87 -18.90 2.69
N ILE A 395 21.71 -20.19 3.00
CA ILE A 395 20.96 -21.11 2.13
C ILE A 395 19.52 -20.63 2.07
N VAL A 396 19.03 -20.41 0.87
CA VAL A 396 17.61 -20.09 0.61
C VAL A 396 16.95 -21.29 -0.05
N SER A 397 15.64 -21.33 0.05
CA SER A 397 14.86 -22.34 -0.63
C SER A 397 15.06 -22.19 -2.15
N SER A 398 15.74 -23.15 -2.76
CA SER A 398 15.78 -23.29 -4.22
C SER A 398 14.49 -23.93 -4.75
N ALA A 399 13.69 -24.50 -3.86
CA ALA A 399 12.35 -24.96 -4.18
C ALA A 399 11.48 -23.71 -4.34
N VAL A 400 10.96 -23.48 -5.52
CA VAL A 400 9.73 -22.72 -5.67
C VAL A 400 8.76 -23.37 -4.70
N HIS A 401 8.35 -22.68 -3.64
CA HIS A 401 7.31 -23.18 -2.75
C HIS A 401 6.17 -23.64 -3.65
N ALA A 402 5.71 -24.86 -3.47
CA ALA A 402 4.58 -25.35 -4.26
C ALA A 402 3.48 -24.30 -4.12
N THR A 403 3.07 -23.73 -5.23
CA THR A 403 1.96 -22.78 -5.24
C THR A 403 0.81 -23.46 -4.51
N PRO A 404 0.19 -22.81 -3.50
CA PRO A 404 -0.91 -23.40 -2.77
C PRO A 404 -1.96 -23.94 -3.74
N GLN A 405 -2.21 -25.25 -3.70
CA GLN A 405 -3.22 -25.91 -4.51
C GLN A 405 -4.53 -25.97 -3.70
N GLY A 406 -5.16 -24.84 -3.48
CA GLY A 406 -6.39 -24.81 -2.70
C GLY A 406 -7.05 -23.44 -2.76
N THR A 407 -8.32 -23.43 -2.34
CA THR A 407 -9.03 -22.18 -2.14
C THR A 407 -8.59 -21.58 -0.81
N LEU A 408 -8.04 -20.36 -0.82
CA LEU A 408 -7.77 -19.61 0.40
C LEU A 408 -9.05 -19.53 1.24
N SER A 409 -8.92 -19.64 2.55
CA SER A 409 -10.04 -19.43 3.47
C SER A 409 -10.65 -18.05 3.26
N GLU A 410 -11.92 -17.91 3.58
CA GLU A 410 -12.62 -16.63 3.48
C GLU A 410 -11.95 -15.55 4.34
N ASN A 411 -11.46 -15.91 5.53
CA ASN A 411 -10.80 -14.99 6.44
C ASN A 411 -9.51 -14.43 5.86
N VAL A 412 -8.66 -15.29 5.27
CA VAL A 412 -7.42 -14.88 4.58
C VAL A 412 -7.74 -13.96 3.40
N ARG A 413 -8.73 -14.31 2.57
CA ARG A 413 -9.12 -13.44 1.44
C ARG A 413 -9.59 -12.07 1.91
N ARG A 414 -10.38 -11.98 2.99
CA ARG A 414 -10.84 -10.72 3.55
C ARG A 414 -9.69 -9.83 4.00
N GLN A 415 -8.63 -10.38 4.60
CA GLN A 415 -7.47 -9.59 5.00
C GLN A 415 -6.77 -8.98 3.79
N ILE A 416 -6.55 -9.77 2.74
CA ILE A 416 -5.99 -9.26 1.47
C ILE A 416 -6.89 -8.17 0.89
N ASP A 417 -8.20 -8.39 0.83
CA ASP A 417 -9.17 -7.45 0.27
C ASP A 417 -9.22 -6.14 1.08
N ARG A 418 -9.12 -6.19 2.40
CA ARG A 418 -9.01 -5.00 3.27
C ARG A 418 -7.78 -4.18 2.91
N ARG A 419 -6.64 -4.82 2.71
CA ARG A 419 -5.40 -4.16 2.31
C ARG A 419 -5.49 -3.57 0.91
N MET A 420 -6.10 -4.29 0.00
CA MET A 420 -6.29 -3.84 -1.38
C MET A 420 -7.28 -2.67 -1.47
N GLY A 421 -8.15 -2.52 -0.46
CA GLY A 421 -9.08 -1.41 -0.34
C GLY A 421 -9.89 -1.16 -1.61
N PHE A 422 -9.45 -0.19 -2.39
CA PHE A 422 -10.09 0.20 -3.65
C PHE A 422 -9.97 -0.82 -4.80
N ALA A 423 -9.15 -1.86 -4.65
CA ALA A 423 -8.93 -2.89 -5.66
C ALA A 423 -9.72 -4.19 -5.38
N SER A 424 -10.62 -4.17 -4.39
CA SER A 424 -11.40 -5.34 -3.98
C SER A 424 -12.26 -5.90 -5.11
N GLU A 425 -12.34 -7.23 -5.21
CA GLU A 425 -13.22 -7.92 -6.16
C GLU A 425 -14.67 -8.02 -5.68
N LEU A 426 -14.94 -7.68 -4.44
CA LEU A 426 -16.28 -7.75 -3.84
C LEU A 426 -17.20 -6.60 -4.30
N ILE A 427 -16.63 -5.62 -5.04
CA ILE A 427 -17.44 -4.60 -5.71
C ILE A 427 -17.98 -5.23 -7.00
N PRO A 428 -19.31 -5.33 -7.20
CA PRO A 428 -19.92 -5.98 -8.35
C PRO A 428 -19.52 -5.39 -9.71
#